data_1141b381a987e73c2658c117a3d77298
#
_entry.id   1141b381a987e73c2658c117a3d77298
#
_cell.length_a   1.000
_cell.length_b   1.000
_cell.length_c   1.000
_cell.angle_alpha   90.00
_cell.angle_beta   90.00
_cell.angle_gamma   90.00
#
_symmetry.space_group_name_H-M   'P 1'
#
loop_
_entity.id
_entity.type
_entity.pdbx_description
1 polymer ?
#
loop_
_entity_poly.entity_id
_entity_poly.type
_entity_poly.pdbx_seq_one_letter_code
_entity_poly.pdbx_strand_id
1 'polypeptide(L)'
;MTRYRNAHWWILAILPLIALAFWPGYFSQIGTSSVAHHVHAAGGTLWIMLAAAQSWSIATRRHALHRALGRAVFVVVPLFVAGGTLALVAMATSAVARTDPFSAAFGARLATVDMTSVIAMPLLVRDALAHRRHATRHAASMLATVLLVLPPVLARLFPSLPGFPPSFVAACDTGQLAAAAIALTLWLRDRNAGRAFAVVAALQSFQTAIFALYPGEAVARTLAATPPFPLATAAALATFAMLWTAWRPLHPLVRIAPAV
;
A
#
# COMPACT_ATOMS: atom_id res chain seq x y z
N MET A 1 4.00 2.80 24.85
CA MET A 1 3.41 1.88 23.86
C MET A 1 1.87 2.00 23.74
N THR A 2 1.27 3.06 24.27
CA THR A 2 -0.21 3.18 24.33
C THR A 2 -0.85 3.78 23.08
N ARG A 3 -0.09 4.52 22.26
CA ARG A 3 -0.62 5.38 21.19
C ARG A 3 -1.36 4.66 20.04
N TYR A 4 -0.90 3.46 19.65
CA TYR A 4 -1.50 2.65 18.57
C TYR A 4 -2.07 1.33 19.06
N ARG A 5 -2.36 1.22 20.38
CA ARG A 5 -2.77 -0.04 21.02
C ARG A 5 -3.99 -0.70 20.37
N ASN A 6 -4.94 0.11 19.91
CA ASN A 6 -6.21 -0.37 19.35
C ASN A 6 -6.26 -0.29 17.80
N ALA A 7 -5.11 -0.12 17.15
CA ALA A 7 -5.05 0.04 15.69
C ALA A 7 -5.64 -1.17 14.95
N HIS A 8 -5.55 -2.38 15.49
CA HIS A 8 -6.14 -3.59 14.89
C HIS A 8 -7.63 -3.48 14.62
N TRP A 9 -8.41 -2.77 15.44
CA TRP A 9 -9.83 -2.56 15.20
C TRP A 9 -10.07 -1.69 13.98
N TRP A 10 -9.30 -0.62 13.81
CA TRP A 10 -9.38 0.25 12.65
C TRP A 10 -8.91 -0.45 11.37
N ILE A 11 -7.86 -1.27 11.46
CA ILE A 11 -7.37 -2.08 10.34
C ILE A 11 -8.43 -3.10 9.93
N LEU A 12 -9.03 -3.82 10.88
CA LEU A 12 -10.08 -4.80 10.61
C LEU A 12 -11.34 -4.15 10.02
N ALA A 13 -11.68 -2.92 10.43
CA ALA A 13 -12.80 -2.19 9.87
C ALA A 13 -12.66 -1.86 8.37
N ILE A 14 -11.42 -1.88 7.83
CA ILE A 14 -11.19 -1.69 6.40
C ILE A 14 -11.63 -2.92 5.58
N LEU A 15 -11.59 -4.13 6.14
CA LEU A 15 -11.94 -5.36 5.41
C LEU A 15 -13.38 -5.36 4.85
N PRO A 16 -14.42 -5.07 5.65
CA PRO A 16 -15.77 -4.94 5.09
C PRO A 16 -15.91 -3.79 4.10
N LEU A 17 -15.18 -2.70 4.28
CA LEU A 17 -15.17 -1.60 3.31
C LEU A 17 -14.52 -2.03 1.99
N ILE A 18 -13.43 -2.81 2.03
CA ILE A 18 -12.82 -3.42 0.84
C ILE A 18 -13.83 -4.35 0.16
N ALA A 19 -14.48 -5.25 0.91
CA ALA A 19 -15.46 -6.16 0.34
C ALA A 19 -16.59 -5.40 -0.37
N LEU A 20 -17.14 -4.36 0.26
CA LEU A 20 -18.19 -3.52 -0.30
C LEU A 20 -17.70 -2.74 -1.54
N ALA A 21 -16.54 -2.08 -1.45
CA ALA A 21 -15.98 -1.27 -2.53
C ALA A 21 -15.65 -2.08 -3.79
N PHE A 22 -15.16 -3.31 -3.60
CA PHE A 22 -14.74 -4.18 -4.70
C PHE A 22 -15.78 -5.25 -5.05
N TRP A 23 -16.96 -5.22 -4.42
CA TRP A 23 -18.02 -6.18 -4.73
C TRP A 23 -18.41 -6.18 -6.21
N PRO A 24 -18.74 -5.02 -6.84
CA PRO A 24 -19.20 -5.02 -8.23
C PRO A 24 -18.12 -5.44 -9.24
N GLY A 25 -16.86 -5.03 -8.99
CA GLY A 25 -15.78 -5.20 -9.97
C GLY A 25 -14.90 -6.43 -9.75
N TYR A 26 -15.03 -7.12 -8.61
CA TYR A 26 -14.19 -8.29 -8.30
C TYR A 26 -14.96 -9.43 -7.64
N PHE A 27 -15.58 -9.22 -6.47
CA PHE A 27 -16.18 -10.33 -5.72
C PHE A 27 -17.38 -10.95 -6.43
N SER A 28 -18.22 -10.15 -7.10
CA SER A 28 -19.34 -10.66 -7.89
C SER A 28 -18.90 -11.37 -9.19
N GLN A 29 -17.66 -11.17 -9.61
CA GLN A 29 -17.09 -11.69 -10.86
C GLN A 29 -15.82 -12.51 -10.60
N ILE A 30 -15.68 -13.09 -9.41
CA ILE A 30 -14.46 -13.77 -8.99
C ILE A 30 -14.05 -14.90 -9.95
N GLY A 31 -15.01 -15.64 -10.50
CA GLY A 31 -14.76 -16.75 -11.42
C GLY A 31 -14.25 -16.34 -12.81
N THR A 32 -14.39 -15.08 -13.19
CA THR A 32 -13.96 -14.53 -14.50
C THR A 32 -12.83 -13.51 -14.37
N SER A 33 -12.43 -13.20 -13.13
CA SER A 33 -11.37 -12.25 -12.86
C SER A 33 -10.00 -12.82 -13.29
N SER A 34 -9.10 -11.93 -13.74
CA SER A 34 -7.77 -12.34 -14.19
C SER A 34 -6.87 -12.79 -13.02
N VAL A 35 -5.84 -13.58 -13.33
CA VAL A 35 -4.80 -13.98 -12.38
C VAL A 35 -4.17 -12.76 -11.69
N ALA A 36 -3.96 -11.66 -12.42
CA ALA A 36 -3.41 -10.42 -11.87
C ALA A 36 -4.28 -9.87 -10.73
N HIS A 37 -5.60 -9.84 -10.93
CA HIS A 37 -6.53 -9.39 -9.88
C HIS A 37 -6.55 -10.35 -8.68
N HIS A 38 -6.49 -11.66 -8.89
CA HIS A 38 -6.45 -12.64 -7.81
C HIS A 38 -5.19 -12.50 -6.95
N VAL A 39 -4.01 -12.40 -7.57
CA VAL A 39 -2.75 -12.25 -6.83
C VAL A 39 -2.71 -10.93 -6.07
N HIS A 40 -3.20 -9.84 -6.69
CA HIS A 40 -3.29 -8.54 -6.02
C HIS A 40 -4.27 -8.56 -4.83
N ALA A 41 -5.46 -9.08 -5.02
CA ALA A 41 -6.48 -9.16 -3.98
C ALA A 41 -6.03 -10.05 -2.81
N ALA A 42 -5.44 -11.22 -3.10
CA ALA A 42 -4.90 -12.12 -2.08
C ALA A 42 -3.76 -11.47 -1.31
N GLY A 43 -2.78 -10.86 -2.00
CA GLY A 43 -1.66 -10.17 -1.38
C GLY A 43 -2.10 -9.01 -0.49
N GLY A 44 -3.04 -8.19 -0.96
CA GLY A 44 -3.61 -7.07 -0.20
C GLY A 44 -4.38 -7.53 1.04
N THR A 45 -5.22 -8.55 0.89
CA THR A 45 -5.97 -9.13 2.02
C THR A 45 -5.03 -9.72 3.07
N LEU A 46 -4.05 -10.51 2.64
CA LEU A 46 -3.03 -11.09 3.54
C LEU A 46 -2.24 -9.98 4.27
N TRP A 47 -1.90 -8.89 3.59
CA TRP A 47 -1.23 -7.76 4.21
C TRP A 47 -2.08 -7.10 5.31
N ILE A 48 -3.35 -6.79 5.03
CA ILE A 48 -4.27 -6.18 6.01
C ILE A 48 -4.47 -7.11 7.20
N MET A 49 -4.67 -8.41 6.97
CA MET A 49 -4.81 -9.40 8.04
C MET A 49 -3.53 -9.52 8.88
N LEU A 50 -2.36 -9.54 8.24
CA LEU A 50 -1.07 -9.56 8.93
C LEU A 50 -0.88 -8.31 9.79
N ALA A 51 -1.16 -7.13 9.24
CA ALA A 51 -1.06 -5.86 9.98
C ALA A 51 -2.00 -5.83 11.20
N ALA A 52 -3.24 -6.30 11.05
CA ALA A 52 -4.20 -6.43 12.14
C ALA A 52 -3.72 -7.42 13.21
N ALA A 53 -3.27 -8.61 12.82
CA ALA A 53 -2.75 -9.64 13.72
C ALA A 53 -1.50 -9.17 14.48
N GLN A 54 -0.61 -8.42 13.81
CA GLN A 54 0.56 -7.81 14.42
C GLN A 54 0.18 -6.76 15.48
N SER A 55 -0.76 -5.87 15.16
CA SER A 55 -1.27 -4.88 16.12
C SER A 55 -1.96 -5.55 17.31
N TRP A 56 -2.81 -6.55 17.05
CA TRP A 56 -3.50 -7.31 18.08
C TRP A 56 -2.54 -8.07 18.99
N SER A 57 -1.50 -8.71 18.46
CA SER A 57 -0.51 -9.45 19.24
C SER A 57 0.26 -8.56 20.21
N ILE A 58 0.53 -7.31 19.85
CA ILE A 58 1.12 -6.30 20.74
C ILE A 58 0.10 -5.83 21.78
N ALA A 59 -1.15 -5.56 21.38
CA ALA A 59 -2.20 -5.12 22.29
C ALA A 59 -2.46 -6.14 23.40
N THR A 60 -2.35 -7.45 23.09
CA THR A 60 -2.53 -8.58 24.01
C THR A 60 -1.23 -9.08 24.63
N ARG A 61 -0.11 -8.35 24.47
CA ARG A 61 1.23 -8.68 25.02
C ARG A 61 1.80 -10.03 24.54
N ARG A 62 1.36 -10.54 23.38
CA ARG A 62 1.83 -11.81 22.78
C ARG A 62 3.08 -11.57 21.93
N HIS A 63 4.17 -11.10 22.56
CA HIS A 63 5.38 -10.71 21.83
C HIS A 63 6.05 -11.85 21.05
N ALA A 64 5.95 -13.10 21.52
CA ALA A 64 6.45 -14.27 20.78
C ALA A 64 5.70 -14.45 19.45
N LEU A 65 4.37 -14.33 19.49
CA LEU A 65 3.52 -14.39 18.29
C LEU A 65 3.80 -13.23 17.34
N HIS A 66 3.95 -12.01 17.87
CA HIS A 66 4.35 -10.83 17.06
C HIS A 66 5.65 -11.10 16.29
N ARG A 67 6.68 -11.67 16.94
CA ARG A 67 7.94 -12.00 16.28
C ARG A 67 7.79 -13.14 15.25
N ALA A 68 6.98 -14.15 15.55
CA ALA A 68 6.74 -15.27 14.64
C ALA A 68 6.01 -14.80 13.37
N LEU A 69 4.88 -14.10 13.52
CA LEU A 69 4.11 -13.54 12.41
C LEU A 69 4.89 -12.46 11.65
N GLY A 70 5.75 -11.69 12.35
CA GLY A 70 6.56 -10.63 11.71
C GLY A 70 7.47 -11.15 10.60
N ARG A 71 7.86 -12.43 10.64
CA ARG A 71 8.65 -13.06 9.57
C ARG A 71 7.86 -13.27 8.29
N ALA A 72 6.53 -13.34 8.36
CA ALA A 72 5.68 -13.44 7.18
C ALA A 72 5.77 -12.20 6.26
N VAL A 73 6.29 -11.06 6.76
CA VAL A 73 6.52 -9.86 5.96
C VAL A 73 7.39 -10.12 4.73
N PHE A 74 8.35 -11.06 4.84
CA PHE A 74 9.27 -11.43 3.75
C PHE A 74 8.62 -12.23 2.62
N VAL A 75 7.39 -12.69 2.82
CA VAL A 75 6.59 -13.37 1.80
C VAL A 75 5.42 -12.51 1.38
N VAL A 76 4.67 -11.98 2.36
CA VAL A 76 3.43 -11.25 2.09
C VAL A 76 3.66 -9.94 1.35
N VAL A 77 4.71 -9.17 1.71
CA VAL A 77 4.99 -7.90 1.03
C VAL A 77 5.50 -8.09 -0.39
N PRO A 78 6.49 -8.96 -0.68
CA PRO A 78 6.85 -9.29 -2.05
C PRO A 78 5.68 -9.81 -2.90
N LEU A 79 4.82 -10.67 -2.34
CA LEU A 79 3.61 -11.15 -3.03
C LEU A 79 2.64 -10.01 -3.34
N PHE A 80 2.41 -9.11 -2.40
CA PHE A 80 1.54 -7.94 -2.60
C PHE A 80 2.11 -6.99 -3.67
N VAL A 81 3.42 -6.74 -3.67
CA VAL A 81 4.10 -5.93 -4.68
C VAL A 81 4.02 -6.61 -6.06
N ALA A 82 4.24 -7.93 -6.13
CA ALA A 82 4.07 -8.67 -7.38
C ALA A 82 2.65 -8.56 -7.93
N GLY A 83 1.65 -8.79 -7.08
CA GLY A 83 0.23 -8.65 -7.45
C GLY A 83 -0.12 -7.22 -7.87
N GLY A 84 0.37 -6.22 -7.14
CA GLY A 84 0.22 -4.81 -7.51
C GLY A 84 0.86 -4.49 -8.87
N THR A 85 2.04 -5.04 -9.14
CA THR A 85 2.72 -4.87 -10.43
C THR A 85 1.95 -5.54 -11.58
N LEU A 86 1.42 -6.75 -11.36
CA LEU A 86 0.57 -7.43 -12.35
C LEU A 86 -0.72 -6.63 -12.65
N ALA A 87 -1.39 -6.15 -11.62
CA ALA A 87 -2.60 -5.33 -11.76
C ALA A 87 -2.31 -4.00 -12.47
N LEU A 88 -1.17 -3.38 -12.17
CA LEU A 88 -0.68 -2.15 -12.80
C LEU A 88 -0.45 -2.34 -14.30
N VAL A 89 0.24 -3.42 -14.70
CA VAL A 89 0.48 -3.73 -16.12
C VAL A 89 -0.84 -4.06 -16.83
N ALA A 90 -1.73 -4.82 -16.19
CA ALA A 90 -3.05 -5.12 -16.75
C ALA A 90 -3.88 -3.86 -16.99
N MET A 91 -3.92 -2.92 -16.03
CA MET A 91 -4.59 -1.62 -16.18
C MET A 91 -3.97 -0.80 -17.32
N ALA A 92 -2.64 -0.73 -17.40
CA ALA A 92 -1.93 -0.01 -18.44
C ALA A 92 -2.21 -0.60 -19.83
N THR A 93 -2.21 -1.93 -19.95
CA THR A 93 -2.53 -2.65 -21.20
C THR A 93 -3.96 -2.36 -21.64
N SER A 94 -4.92 -2.44 -20.72
CA SER A 94 -6.33 -2.11 -21.02
C SER A 94 -6.53 -0.65 -21.42
N ALA A 95 -5.79 0.27 -20.80
CA ALA A 95 -5.82 1.69 -21.15
C ALA A 95 -5.30 1.96 -22.58
N VAL A 96 -4.15 1.34 -22.92
CA VAL A 96 -3.54 1.49 -24.27
C VAL A 96 -4.43 0.84 -25.34
N ALA A 97 -4.94 -0.35 -25.07
CA ALA A 97 -5.83 -1.09 -25.99
C ALA A 97 -7.26 -0.55 -26.01
N ARG A 98 -7.63 0.34 -25.08
CA ARG A 98 -8.99 0.92 -24.93
C ARG A 98 -10.08 -0.15 -24.85
N THR A 99 -9.81 -1.23 -24.11
CA THR A 99 -10.67 -2.43 -24.06
C THR A 99 -12.05 -2.16 -23.47
N ASP A 100 -12.16 -1.16 -22.61
CA ASP A 100 -13.43 -0.72 -22.02
C ASP A 100 -13.43 0.80 -21.76
N PRO A 101 -14.61 1.43 -21.62
CA PRO A 101 -14.72 2.89 -21.45
C PRO A 101 -13.99 3.43 -20.21
N PHE A 102 -13.98 2.68 -19.10
CA PHE A 102 -13.33 3.10 -17.86
C PHE A 102 -11.81 3.13 -18.02
N SER A 103 -11.22 2.05 -18.50
CA SER A 103 -9.78 1.96 -18.74
C SER A 103 -9.33 2.97 -19.79
N ALA A 104 -10.13 3.21 -20.85
CA ALA A 104 -9.83 4.21 -21.86
C ALA A 104 -9.81 5.65 -21.30
N ALA A 105 -10.67 5.95 -20.33
CA ALA A 105 -10.78 7.28 -19.73
C ALA A 105 -9.77 7.52 -18.60
N PHE A 106 -9.52 6.52 -17.75
CA PHE A 106 -8.81 6.70 -16.48
C PHE A 106 -7.59 5.81 -16.32
N GLY A 107 -7.47 4.72 -17.07
CA GLY A 107 -6.47 3.69 -16.82
C GLY A 107 -5.03 4.19 -16.89
N ALA A 108 -4.69 5.09 -17.81
CA ALA A 108 -3.34 5.65 -17.91
C ALA A 108 -2.98 6.51 -16.69
N ARG A 109 -3.92 7.34 -16.20
CA ARG A 109 -3.73 8.16 -15.00
C ARG A 109 -3.63 7.29 -13.75
N LEU A 110 -4.53 6.30 -13.61
CA LEU A 110 -4.50 5.36 -12.50
C LEU A 110 -3.23 4.54 -12.49
N ALA A 111 -2.75 4.05 -13.63
CA ALA A 111 -1.48 3.32 -13.71
C ALA A 111 -0.31 4.16 -13.18
N THR A 112 -0.29 5.47 -13.45
CA THR A 112 0.73 6.38 -12.93
C THR A 112 0.63 6.57 -11.41
N VAL A 113 -0.58 6.76 -10.89
CA VAL A 113 -0.85 6.90 -9.45
C VAL A 113 -0.50 5.61 -8.72
N ASP A 114 -0.99 4.47 -9.19
CA ASP A 114 -0.80 3.18 -8.54
C ASP A 114 0.67 2.74 -8.55
N MET A 115 1.44 3.09 -9.59
CA MET A 115 2.88 2.85 -9.64
C MET A 115 3.59 3.48 -8.44
N THR A 116 3.21 4.71 -8.05
CA THR A 116 3.80 5.36 -6.88
C THR A 116 3.46 4.64 -5.58
N SER A 117 2.25 4.07 -5.46
CA SER A 117 1.83 3.28 -4.29
C SER A 117 2.55 1.93 -4.22
N VAL A 118 2.74 1.25 -5.35
CA VAL A 118 3.51 -0.01 -5.45
C VAL A 118 4.96 0.20 -5.00
N ILE A 119 5.55 1.36 -5.30
CA ILE A 119 6.90 1.73 -4.84
C ILE A 119 6.90 2.13 -3.36
N ALA A 120 5.95 2.94 -2.92
CA ALA A 120 5.92 3.46 -1.56
C ALA A 120 5.68 2.38 -0.51
N MET A 121 4.86 1.37 -0.82
CA MET A 121 4.51 0.29 0.08
C MET A 121 5.75 -0.43 0.65
N PRO A 122 6.65 -1.01 -0.16
CA PRO A 122 7.83 -1.70 0.36
C PRO A 122 8.84 -0.74 1.02
N LEU A 123 8.92 0.52 0.61
CA LEU A 123 9.79 1.51 1.26
C LEU A 123 9.33 1.83 2.69
N LEU A 124 8.03 1.94 2.92
CA LEU A 124 7.47 2.12 4.27
C LEU A 124 7.72 0.90 5.16
N VAL A 125 7.55 -0.32 4.62
CA VAL A 125 7.87 -1.55 5.35
C VAL A 125 9.36 -1.64 5.66
N ARG A 126 10.22 -1.26 4.70
CA ARG A 126 11.67 -1.16 4.92
C ARG A 126 12.01 -0.21 6.07
N ASP A 127 11.41 0.99 6.09
CA ASP A 127 11.61 1.95 7.20
C ASP A 127 11.17 1.35 8.54
N ALA A 128 10.02 0.66 8.56
CA ALA A 128 9.54 -0.04 9.74
C ALA A 128 10.54 -1.09 10.25
N LEU A 129 11.09 -1.92 9.36
CA LEU A 129 12.08 -2.95 9.71
C LEU A 129 13.40 -2.36 10.17
N ALA A 130 13.88 -1.30 9.53
CA ALA A 130 15.11 -0.59 9.93
C ALA A 130 14.98 0.01 11.33
N HIS A 131 13.78 0.47 11.69
CA HIS A 131 13.49 1.09 12.99
C HIS A 131 12.75 0.18 13.98
N ARG A 132 12.80 -1.15 13.79
CA ARG A 132 12.09 -2.14 14.65
C ARG A 132 12.42 -2.08 16.13
N ARG A 133 13.55 -1.48 16.50
CA ARG A 133 13.95 -1.24 17.91
C ARG A 133 13.27 0.00 18.51
N HIS A 134 12.71 0.89 17.67
CA HIS A 134 11.96 2.07 18.09
C HIS A 134 10.48 1.82 17.87
N ALA A 135 9.81 1.22 18.87
CA ALA A 135 8.47 0.68 18.75
C ALA A 135 7.45 1.64 18.14
N THR A 136 7.47 2.93 18.51
CA THR A 136 6.50 3.92 18.00
C THR A 136 6.75 4.22 16.52
N ARG A 137 8.01 4.38 16.10
CA ARG A 137 8.37 4.63 14.69
C ARG A 137 8.07 3.40 13.82
N HIS A 138 8.43 2.21 14.31
CA HIS A 138 8.09 0.95 13.65
C HIS A 138 6.57 0.83 13.41
N ALA A 139 5.78 1.05 14.46
CA ALA A 139 4.33 0.99 14.37
C ALA A 139 3.75 2.06 13.42
N ALA A 140 4.26 3.29 13.47
CA ALA A 140 3.83 4.36 12.57
C ALA A 140 4.10 4.01 11.10
N SER A 141 5.29 3.48 10.77
CA SER A 141 5.63 3.10 9.39
C SER A 141 4.79 1.92 8.89
N MET A 142 4.50 0.93 9.76
CA MET A 142 3.58 -0.17 9.42
C MET A 142 2.14 0.32 9.21
N LEU A 143 1.63 1.19 10.07
CA LEU A 143 0.28 1.74 9.93
C LEU A 143 0.14 2.67 8.72
N ALA A 144 1.21 3.39 8.36
CA ALA A 144 1.24 4.24 7.18
C ALA A 144 0.98 3.44 5.89
N THR A 145 1.40 2.17 5.82
CA THR A 145 1.11 1.31 4.65
C THR A 145 -0.38 1.01 4.51
N VAL A 146 -1.12 0.94 5.61
CA VAL A 146 -2.56 0.68 5.59
C VAL A 146 -3.32 1.86 4.99
N LEU A 147 -2.83 3.09 5.19
CA LEU A 147 -3.43 4.29 4.61
C LEU A 147 -3.32 4.33 3.08
N LEU A 148 -2.36 3.61 2.46
CA LEU A 148 -2.27 3.50 1.00
C LEU A 148 -3.46 2.73 0.38
N VAL A 149 -4.16 1.93 1.18
CA VAL A 149 -5.32 1.14 0.73
C VAL A 149 -6.61 1.98 0.74
N LEU A 150 -6.66 3.06 1.51
CA LEU A 150 -7.88 3.86 1.67
C LEU A 150 -8.35 4.54 0.37
N PRO A 151 -7.51 5.22 -0.43
CA PRO A 151 -7.97 5.94 -1.62
C PRO A 151 -8.74 5.07 -2.61
N PRO A 152 -8.25 3.89 -3.05
CA PRO A 152 -8.99 3.05 -3.99
C PRO A 152 -10.30 2.50 -3.40
N VAL A 153 -10.38 2.31 -2.09
CA VAL A 153 -11.62 1.92 -1.40
C VAL A 153 -12.61 3.08 -1.39
N LEU A 154 -12.18 4.26 -0.96
CA LEU A 154 -13.02 5.44 -0.85
C LEU A 154 -13.52 5.92 -2.23
N ALA A 155 -12.67 5.88 -3.26
CA ALA A 155 -13.05 6.25 -4.62
C ALA A 155 -14.20 5.39 -5.19
N ARG A 156 -14.37 4.17 -4.70
CA ARG A 156 -15.46 3.27 -5.09
C ARG A 156 -16.70 3.43 -4.23
N LEU A 157 -16.57 3.87 -2.99
CA LEU A 157 -17.68 4.03 -2.04
C LEU A 157 -18.34 5.40 -2.14
N PHE A 158 -17.58 6.47 -2.34
CA PHE A 158 -18.10 7.84 -2.35
C PHE A 158 -19.22 8.07 -3.38
N PRO A 159 -19.14 7.57 -4.63
CA PRO A 159 -20.23 7.74 -5.60
C PRO A 159 -21.57 7.15 -5.16
N SER A 160 -21.57 6.21 -4.19
CA SER A 160 -22.79 5.61 -3.65
C SER A 160 -23.39 6.42 -2.49
N LEU A 161 -22.72 7.47 -2.03
CA LEU A 161 -23.21 8.29 -0.93
C LEU A 161 -24.25 9.32 -1.43
N PRO A 162 -25.35 9.53 -0.71
CA PRO A 162 -26.33 10.57 -1.04
C PRO A 162 -25.66 11.95 -1.13
N GLY A 163 -25.91 12.68 -2.20
CA GLY A 163 -25.38 14.03 -2.42
C GLY A 163 -23.92 14.10 -2.90
N PHE A 164 -23.22 12.96 -3.05
CA PHE A 164 -21.90 12.95 -3.67
C PHE A 164 -22.03 13.06 -5.20
N PRO A 165 -21.17 13.84 -5.89
CA PRO A 165 -21.21 13.92 -7.34
C PRO A 165 -20.98 12.54 -7.98
N PRO A 166 -21.71 12.15 -9.06
CA PRO A 166 -21.51 10.89 -9.77
C PRO A 166 -20.26 10.98 -10.68
N SER A 167 -19.12 11.40 -10.10
CA SER A 167 -17.86 11.63 -10.79
C SER A 167 -16.76 10.78 -10.16
N PHE A 168 -16.17 9.90 -10.96
CA PHE A 168 -15.03 9.09 -10.54
C PHE A 168 -13.81 9.96 -10.21
N VAL A 169 -13.59 11.06 -10.93
CA VAL A 169 -12.52 12.02 -10.64
C VAL A 169 -12.71 12.62 -9.25
N ALA A 170 -13.91 13.15 -8.96
CA ALA A 170 -14.20 13.71 -7.64
C ALA A 170 -14.03 12.67 -6.52
N ALA A 171 -14.42 11.42 -6.78
CA ALA A 171 -14.26 10.33 -5.81
C ALA A 171 -12.79 9.97 -5.57
N CYS A 172 -11.95 9.92 -6.61
CA CYS A 172 -10.51 9.69 -6.48
C CYS A 172 -9.85 10.82 -5.69
N ASP A 173 -10.08 12.06 -6.07
CA ASP A 173 -9.50 13.23 -5.41
C ASP A 173 -9.90 13.30 -3.94
N THR A 174 -11.21 13.14 -3.65
CA THR A 174 -11.72 13.13 -2.28
C THR A 174 -11.13 11.98 -1.47
N GLY A 175 -11.02 10.77 -2.05
CA GLY A 175 -10.43 9.60 -1.40
C GLY A 175 -8.96 9.81 -1.04
N GLN A 176 -8.18 10.37 -1.96
CA GLN A 176 -6.77 10.68 -1.75
C GLN A 176 -6.58 11.78 -0.70
N LEU A 177 -7.35 12.87 -0.80
CA LEU A 177 -7.28 13.98 0.15
C LEU A 177 -7.76 13.56 1.55
N ALA A 178 -8.76 12.69 1.66
CA ALA A 178 -9.19 12.12 2.94
C ALA A 178 -8.06 11.29 3.58
N ALA A 179 -7.41 10.42 2.81
CA ALA A 179 -6.26 9.64 3.29
C ALA A 179 -5.08 10.55 3.68
N ALA A 180 -4.80 11.60 2.90
CA ALA A 180 -3.79 12.61 3.21
C ALA A 180 -4.10 13.35 4.52
N ALA A 181 -5.35 13.75 4.72
CA ALA A 181 -5.79 14.44 5.94
C ALA A 181 -5.66 13.56 7.19
N ILE A 182 -6.04 12.26 7.08
CA ILE A 182 -5.84 11.29 8.16
C ILE A 182 -4.35 11.14 8.47
N ALA A 183 -3.51 10.96 7.45
CA ALA A 183 -2.07 10.82 7.61
C ALA A 183 -1.45 12.08 8.23
N LEU A 184 -1.83 13.27 7.76
CA LEU A 184 -1.39 14.56 8.31
C LEU A 184 -1.77 14.69 9.79
N THR A 185 -3.00 14.35 10.14
CA THR A 185 -3.48 14.38 11.54
C THR A 185 -2.66 13.44 12.43
N LEU A 186 -2.35 12.23 11.96
CA LEU A 186 -1.53 11.27 12.71
C LEU A 186 -0.09 11.78 12.87
N TRP A 187 0.49 12.40 11.84
CA TRP A 187 1.81 13.01 11.92
C TRP A 187 1.84 14.20 12.89
N LEU A 188 0.85 15.09 12.84
CA LEU A 188 0.79 16.25 13.73
C LEU A 188 0.69 15.86 15.21
N ARG A 189 0.07 14.69 15.52
CA ARG A 189 0.00 14.14 16.86
C ARG A 189 1.34 13.59 17.36
N ASP A 190 2.26 13.21 16.47
CA ASP A 190 3.59 12.70 16.81
C ASP A 190 4.57 12.95 15.67
N ARG A 191 5.09 14.18 15.59
CA ARG A 191 5.98 14.60 14.51
C ARG A 191 7.29 13.82 14.45
N ASN A 192 7.79 13.34 15.60
CA ASN A 192 9.08 12.65 15.67
C ASN A 192 9.00 11.18 15.22
N ALA A 193 8.03 10.42 15.74
CA ALA A 193 7.84 9.02 15.39
C ALA A 193 6.99 8.83 14.13
N GLY A 194 6.11 9.78 13.82
CA GLY A 194 5.12 9.72 12.75
C GLY A 194 5.59 10.15 11.36
N ARG A 195 6.90 10.24 11.09
CA ARG A 195 7.44 10.70 9.79
C ARG A 195 6.87 9.93 8.59
N ALA A 196 6.60 8.64 8.75
CA ALA A 196 5.97 7.83 7.72
C ALA A 196 4.58 8.34 7.31
N PHE A 197 3.81 8.88 8.26
CA PHE A 197 2.52 9.50 7.96
C PHE A 197 2.68 10.80 7.17
N ALA A 198 3.72 11.61 7.44
CA ALA A 198 4.02 12.79 6.63
C ALA A 198 4.36 12.40 5.18
N VAL A 199 5.12 11.32 4.99
CA VAL A 199 5.43 10.77 3.66
C VAL A 199 4.15 10.35 2.94
N VAL A 200 3.23 9.65 3.62
CA VAL A 200 1.95 9.24 3.03
C VAL A 200 1.07 10.45 2.73
N ALA A 201 0.99 11.44 3.61
CA ALA A 201 0.24 12.67 3.35
C ALA A 201 0.76 13.40 2.10
N ALA A 202 2.08 13.55 1.97
CA ALA A 202 2.71 14.15 0.79
C ALA A 202 2.47 13.31 -0.47
N LEU A 203 2.60 11.98 -0.38
CA LEU A 203 2.36 11.08 -1.49
C LEU A 203 0.92 11.17 -2.00
N GLN A 204 -0.07 11.14 -1.10
CA GLN A 204 -1.48 11.22 -1.49
C GLN A 204 -1.82 12.57 -2.13
N SER A 205 -1.27 13.68 -1.60
CA SER A 205 -1.43 15.00 -2.21
C SER A 205 -0.77 15.07 -3.59
N PHE A 206 0.39 14.47 -3.75
CA PHE A 206 1.09 14.35 -5.04
C PHE A 206 0.31 13.49 -6.04
N GLN A 207 -0.29 12.38 -5.58
CA GLN A 207 -1.15 11.52 -6.40
C GLN A 207 -2.39 12.25 -6.88
N THR A 208 -3.03 13.07 -6.04
CA THR A 208 -4.13 13.96 -6.45
C THR A 208 -3.69 14.90 -7.57
N ALA A 209 -2.55 15.57 -7.40
CA ALA A 209 -2.01 16.48 -8.41
C ALA A 209 -1.67 15.75 -9.73
N ILE A 210 -1.02 14.58 -9.67
CA ILE A 210 -0.71 13.77 -10.85
C ILE A 210 -1.99 13.32 -11.54
N PHE A 211 -2.97 12.84 -10.80
CA PHE A 211 -4.23 12.37 -11.38
C PHE A 211 -4.97 13.50 -12.12
N ALA A 212 -4.92 14.72 -11.58
CA ALA A 212 -5.53 15.89 -12.19
C ALA A 212 -4.76 16.40 -13.42
N LEU A 213 -3.43 16.48 -13.33
CA LEU A 213 -2.59 17.25 -14.25
C LEU A 213 -1.84 16.41 -15.29
N TYR A 214 -1.61 15.10 -15.03
CA TYR A 214 -0.80 14.26 -15.89
C TYR A 214 -1.63 13.17 -16.58
N PRO A 215 -1.67 13.10 -17.92
CA PRO A 215 -2.49 12.12 -18.63
C PRO A 215 -1.99 10.67 -18.48
N GLY A 216 -0.72 10.45 -18.11
CA GLY A 216 -0.17 9.13 -17.81
C GLY A 216 0.13 8.24 -19.01
N GLU A 217 -0.11 8.70 -20.24
CA GLU A 217 -0.01 7.86 -21.45
C GLU A 217 1.38 7.28 -21.69
N ALA A 218 2.46 8.04 -21.43
CA ALA A 218 3.82 7.56 -21.59
C ALA A 218 4.13 6.39 -20.64
N VAL A 219 3.70 6.54 -19.37
CA VAL A 219 3.83 5.48 -18.34
C VAL A 219 3.00 4.26 -18.75
N ALA A 220 1.75 4.45 -19.17
CA ALA A 220 0.88 3.35 -19.59
C ALA A 220 1.46 2.59 -20.79
N ARG A 221 1.97 3.29 -21.83
CA ARG A 221 2.60 2.63 -22.98
C ARG A 221 3.85 1.83 -22.57
N THR A 222 4.68 2.38 -21.71
CA THR A 222 5.89 1.69 -21.22
C THR A 222 5.53 0.42 -20.44
N LEU A 223 4.55 0.53 -19.54
CA LEU A 223 4.09 -0.63 -18.76
C LEU A 223 3.41 -1.68 -19.64
N ALA A 224 2.57 -1.27 -20.59
CA ALA A 224 1.89 -2.19 -21.51
C ALA A 224 2.86 -2.93 -22.44
N ALA A 225 4.01 -2.32 -22.79
CA ALA A 225 5.05 -2.95 -23.57
C ALA A 225 5.95 -3.90 -22.75
N THR A 226 5.82 -3.91 -21.41
CA THR A 226 6.68 -4.70 -20.53
C THR A 226 6.02 -6.04 -20.18
N PRO A 227 6.75 -7.18 -20.31
CA PRO A 227 6.21 -8.49 -19.93
C PRO A 227 5.80 -8.52 -18.43
N PRO A 228 4.53 -8.83 -18.09
CA PRO A 228 4.00 -8.65 -16.74
C PRO A 228 4.65 -9.58 -15.71
N PHE A 229 4.81 -10.86 -16.00
CA PHE A 229 5.36 -11.82 -15.04
C PHE A 229 6.85 -11.60 -14.72
N PRO A 230 7.74 -11.38 -15.70
CA PRO A 230 9.13 -11.02 -15.42
C PRO A 230 9.25 -9.75 -14.58
N LEU A 231 8.47 -8.69 -14.89
CA LEU A 231 8.48 -7.45 -14.12
C LEU A 231 7.99 -7.68 -12.67
N ALA A 232 6.89 -8.40 -12.50
CA ALA A 232 6.34 -8.70 -11.16
C ALA A 232 7.32 -9.56 -10.33
N THR A 233 7.98 -10.53 -10.95
CA THR A 233 9.01 -11.35 -10.29
C THR A 233 10.21 -10.50 -9.89
N ALA A 234 10.70 -9.63 -10.77
CA ALA A 234 11.80 -8.72 -10.46
C ALA A 234 11.44 -7.76 -9.31
N ALA A 235 10.22 -7.21 -9.31
CA ALA A 235 9.72 -6.34 -8.26
C ALA A 235 9.62 -7.09 -6.91
N ALA A 236 9.14 -8.33 -6.91
CA ALA A 236 9.08 -9.16 -5.71
C ALA A 236 10.47 -9.49 -5.15
N LEU A 237 11.41 -9.89 -6.00
CA LEU A 237 12.78 -10.20 -5.60
C LEU A 237 13.52 -8.96 -5.08
N ALA A 238 13.38 -7.83 -5.74
CA ALA A 238 13.94 -6.56 -5.30
C ALA A 238 13.37 -6.15 -3.94
N THR A 239 12.05 -6.30 -3.76
CA THR A 239 11.36 -6.07 -2.49
C THR A 239 11.91 -6.98 -1.40
N PHE A 240 11.99 -8.29 -1.64
CA PHE A 240 12.56 -9.24 -0.67
C PHE A 240 13.99 -8.85 -0.27
N ALA A 241 14.86 -8.59 -1.25
CA ALA A 241 16.25 -8.21 -1.00
C ALA A 241 16.35 -6.92 -0.17
N MET A 242 15.54 -5.91 -0.50
CA MET A 242 15.49 -4.64 0.23
C MET A 242 15.01 -4.82 1.67
N LEU A 243 13.97 -5.63 1.92
CA LEU A 243 13.48 -5.91 3.27
C LEU A 243 14.49 -6.73 4.06
N TRP A 244 15.14 -7.71 3.42
CA TRP A 244 16.17 -8.54 4.03
C TRP A 244 17.38 -7.72 4.47
N THR A 245 17.88 -6.80 3.64
CA THR A 245 18.97 -5.89 4.01
C THR A 245 18.62 -4.99 5.19
N ALA A 246 17.38 -4.49 5.26
CA ALA A 246 16.90 -3.68 6.39
C ALA A 246 16.74 -4.51 7.69
N TRP A 247 16.49 -5.81 7.55
CA TRP A 247 16.35 -6.73 8.69
C TRP A 247 17.69 -7.20 9.26
N ARG A 248 18.72 -7.36 8.43
CA ARG A 248 20.04 -7.83 8.90
C ARG A 248 20.56 -6.90 10.00
N PRO A 249 21.16 -7.44 11.09
CA PRO A 249 21.88 -6.60 12.01
C PRO A 249 23.03 -5.95 11.24
N LEU A 250 23.15 -4.64 11.31
CA LEU A 250 24.39 -3.97 10.93
C LEU A 250 25.49 -4.65 11.74
N HIS A 251 26.53 -5.20 11.08
CA HIS A 251 27.72 -5.67 11.76
C HIS A 251 28.15 -4.56 12.69
N PRO A 252 28.46 -4.84 13.98
CA PRO A 252 29.10 -3.85 14.80
C PRO A 252 30.38 -3.44 14.06
N LEU A 253 30.44 -2.19 13.59
CA LEU A 253 31.69 -1.61 13.15
C LEU A 253 32.68 -1.93 14.26
N VAL A 254 33.79 -2.57 13.89
CA VAL A 254 34.91 -2.92 14.78
C VAL A 254 35.10 -1.76 15.76
N ARG A 255 34.85 -1.99 17.03
CA ARG A 255 35.27 -1.06 18.06
C ARG A 255 36.82 -1.03 17.96
N ILE A 256 37.32 0.02 17.31
CA ILE A 256 38.75 0.33 17.43
C ILE A 256 38.96 0.55 18.93
N ALA A 257 39.63 -0.40 19.57
CA ALA A 257 40.05 -0.27 20.95
C ALA A 257 40.84 1.02 21.04
N PRO A 258 40.63 1.88 22.06
CA PRO A 258 41.53 2.99 22.29
C PRO A 258 42.92 2.41 22.48
N ALA A 259 43.89 2.90 21.72
CA ALA A 259 45.29 2.62 21.92
C ALA A 259 45.64 3.08 23.35
N VAL A 260 46.16 2.16 24.14
CA VAL A 260 46.71 2.39 25.51
C VAL A 260 47.98 3.19 25.40
#